data_a49aca816875dc562edc6d78c734f28e
#
_entry.id   a49aca816875dc562edc6d78c734f28e
#
_cell.length_a   1.000
_cell.length_b   1.000
_cell.length_c   1.000
_cell.angle_alpha   90.00
_cell.angle_beta   90.00
_cell.angle_gamma   90.00
#
_symmetry.space_group_name_H-M   'P 1'
#
loop_
_entity.id
_entity.type
_entity.pdbx_description
1 polymer ?
#
loop_
_entity_poly.entity_id
_entity_poly.type
_entity_poly.pdbx_seq_one_letter_code
_entity_poly.pdbx_strand_id
1 'polypeptide(L)'
;MAAVACLALAGCAQPVNSGFLNPRQPVCRYQGRQATTMVVLMAQAVPTASQLPCIELLPAGWTVSDIFVRNGRARFALDSDRVGPHAVEVVLERFCTLGKVTRVPSDHPGTRRYQEVISIEPGRRYRGAVYYVFPGGCVTYRLDFRSDEQARPLTEVSLALGFISRDDVRETVSDYTHGQLRLDPPSAGAP
;
A
#
# COMPACT_ATOMS: atom_id res chain seq x y z
N MET A 1 -43.30 45.33 23.17
CA MET A 1 -42.88 43.94 23.11
C MET A 1 -42.00 43.79 21.85
N ALA A 2 -40.68 43.70 22.04
CA ALA A 2 -39.72 43.59 20.93
C ALA A 2 -39.19 42.16 20.93
N ALA A 3 -39.41 41.41 19.84
CA ALA A 3 -38.93 40.07 19.66
C ALA A 3 -37.51 40.13 19.06
N VAL A 4 -36.55 39.63 19.82
CA VAL A 4 -35.15 39.45 19.38
C VAL A 4 -35.05 38.12 18.67
N ALA A 5 -34.80 38.14 17.36
CA ALA A 5 -34.53 36.93 16.57
C ALA A 5 -33.04 36.59 16.68
N CYS A 6 -32.71 35.50 17.36
CA CYS A 6 -31.37 34.92 17.38
C CYS A 6 -31.11 34.18 16.05
N LEU A 7 -30.27 34.74 15.18
CA LEU A 7 -29.71 34.02 14.04
C LEU A 7 -28.58 33.10 14.53
N ALA A 8 -28.84 31.81 14.54
CA ALA A 8 -27.83 30.80 14.74
C ALA A 8 -27.01 30.62 13.45
N LEU A 9 -25.77 31.12 13.45
CA LEU A 9 -24.78 30.82 12.41
C LEU A 9 -24.32 29.37 12.58
N ALA A 10 -24.93 28.45 11.86
CA ALA A 10 -24.42 27.10 11.68
C ALA A 10 -23.14 27.18 10.81
N GLY A 11 -22.01 27.26 11.45
CA GLY A 11 -20.70 27.10 10.79
C GLY A 11 -20.61 25.69 10.25
N CYS A 12 -20.70 25.52 8.92
CA CYS A 12 -20.31 24.29 8.25
C CYS A 12 -18.80 24.13 8.42
N ALA A 13 -18.37 23.37 9.42
CA ALA A 13 -17.02 22.86 9.48
C ALA A 13 -16.87 21.89 8.30
N GLN A 14 -16.22 22.34 7.21
CA GLN A 14 -15.84 21.45 6.14
C GLN A 14 -14.85 20.44 6.71
N PRO A 15 -15.08 19.13 6.53
CA PRO A 15 -14.08 18.15 6.94
C PRO A 15 -12.82 18.41 6.14
N VAL A 16 -11.72 18.63 6.86
CA VAL A 16 -10.38 18.70 6.29
C VAL A 16 -10.21 17.42 5.47
N ASN A 17 -9.97 17.55 4.17
CA ASN A 17 -9.71 16.41 3.28
C ASN A 17 -8.45 15.67 3.73
N SER A 18 -8.57 14.83 4.73
CA SER A 18 -7.73 13.66 4.89
C SER A 18 -8.04 12.79 3.67
N GLY A 19 -7.05 12.51 2.83
CA GLY A 19 -7.21 11.78 1.58
C GLY A 19 -8.14 10.58 1.80
N PHE A 20 -9.34 10.63 1.22
CA PHE A 20 -10.35 9.63 1.47
C PHE A 20 -9.87 8.30 0.90
N LEU A 21 -9.47 7.39 1.81
CA LEU A 21 -9.22 6.01 1.45
C LEU A 21 -10.53 5.41 0.95
N ASN A 22 -10.54 4.99 -0.30
CA ASN A 22 -11.70 4.40 -0.97
C ASN A 22 -11.63 2.86 -0.81
N PRO A 23 -12.73 2.14 -0.60
CA PRO A 23 -12.74 0.67 -0.56
C PRO A 23 -12.24 0.01 -1.85
N ARG A 24 -12.13 0.75 -2.94
CA ARG A 24 -11.49 0.29 -4.19
C ARG A 24 -9.97 0.39 -4.18
N GLN A 25 -9.38 1.00 -3.15
CA GLN A 25 -7.94 1.10 -2.96
C GLN A 25 -7.45 -0.05 -2.07
N PRO A 26 -6.17 -0.46 -2.17
CA PRO A 26 -5.60 -1.53 -1.35
C PRO A 26 -5.28 -1.04 0.07
N VAL A 27 -6.29 -0.82 0.90
CA VAL A 27 -6.15 -0.30 2.26
C VAL A 27 -6.10 -1.45 3.26
N CYS A 28 -5.17 -1.37 4.23
CA CYS A 28 -4.99 -2.39 5.26
C CYS A 28 -6.20 -2.48 6.21
N ARG A 29 -6.78 -1.31 6.56
CA ARG A 29 -8.00 -1.23 7.39
C ARG A 29 -8.94 -0.16 6.85
N TYR A 30 -10.21 -0.49 6.73
CA TYR A 30 -11.23 0.43 6.30
C TYR A 30 -12.46 0.33 7.23
N GLN A 31 -12.85 1.45 7.86
CA GLN A 31 -14.00 1.52 8.79
C GLN A 31 -13.97 0.44 9.89
N GLY A 32 -12.79 0.23 10.49
CA GLY A 32 -12.60 -0.76 11.57
C GLY A 32 -12.49 -2.22 11.09
N ARG A 33 -12.58 -2.48 9.79
CA ARG A 33 -12.41 -3.82 9.19
C ARG A 33 -11.03 -3.95 8.56
N GLN A 34 -10.45 -5.12 8.67
CA GLN A 34 -9.20 -5.46 7.99
C GLN A 34 -9.49 -5.74 6.52
N ALA A 35 -8.56 -5.33 5.65
CA ALA A 35 -8.56 -5.51 4.22
C ALA A 35 -9.78 -4.93 3.46
N THR A 36 -9.50 -4.34 2.32
CA THR A 36 -10.52 -3.93 1.34
C THR A 36 -10.69 -4.99 0.26
N THR A 37 -11.73 -4.86 -0.54
CA THR A 37 -11.96 -5.71 -1.72
C THR A 37 -10.72 -5.80 -2.62
N MET A 38 -9.96 -4.70 -2.75
CA MET A 38 -8.75 -4.68 -3.58
C MET A 38 -7.66 -5.58 -3.00
N VAL A 39 -7.47 -5.60 -1.68
CA VAL A 39 -6.51 -6.51 -1.03
C VAL A 39 -6.92 -7.97 -1.23
N VAL A 40 -8.21 -8.28 -1.17
CA VAL A 40 -8.73 -9.62 -1.47
C VAL A 40 -8.41 -10.03 -2.91
N LEU A 41 -8.63 -9.13 -3.88
CA LEU A 41 -8.27 -9.40 -5.29
C LEU A 41 -6.77 -9.62 -5.47
N MET A 42 -5.92 -8.85 -4.78
CA MET A 42 -4.46 -9.04 -4.80
C MET A 42 -4.07 -10.39 -4.20
N ALA A 43 -4.74 -10.82 -3.12
CA ALA A 43 -4.54 -12.13 -2.51
C ALA A 43 -4.91 -13.26 -3.49
N GLN A 44 -5.99 -13.11 -4.25
CA GLN A 44 -6.38 -14.09 -5.28
C GLN A 44 -5.41 -14.08 -6.48
N ALA A 45 -4.89 -12.91 -6.85
CA ALA A 45 -3.94 -12.80 -7.96
C ALA A 45 -2.60 -13.52 -7.68
N VAL A 46 -2.13 -13.50 -6.42
CA VAL A 46 -0.90 -14.16 -6.00
C VAL A 46 -1.20 -15.10 -4.82
N PRO A 47 -1.82 -16.26 -5.09
CA PRO A 47 -2.36 -17.14 -4.04
C PRO A 47 -1.30 -17.74 -3.11
N THR A 48 -0.03 -17.76 -3.50
CA THR A 48 1.08 -18.23 -2.66
C THR A 48 1.57 -17.20 -1.65
N ALA A 49 1.29 -15.91 -1.86
CA ALA A 49 1.80 -14.83 -1.02
C ALA A 49 1.23 -14.91 0.40
N SER A 50 2.09 -15.04 1.41
CA SER A 50 1.69 -15.04 2.82
C SER A 50 1.42 -13.64 3.37
N GLN A 51 1.94 -12.60 2.72
CA GLN A 51 1.77 -11.20 3.06
C GLN A 51 1.27 -10.42 1.84
N LEU A 52 0.42 -9.42 2.08
CA LEU A 52 -0.19 -8.60 1.04
C LEU A 52 0.11 -7.13 1.33
N PRO A 53 0.68 -6.38 0.38
CA PRO A 53 0.95 -4.97 0.59
C PRO A 53 -0.36 -4.19 0.61
N CYS A 54 -0.43 -3.23 1.51
CA CYS A 54 -1.60 -2.37 1.65
C CYS A 54 -1.21 -0.97 2.15
N ILE A 55 -2.14 -0.04 2.04
CA ILE A 55 -1.98 1.33 2.50
C ILE A 55 -2.51 1.43 3.92
N GLU A 56 -1.65 1.79 4.87
CA GLU A 56 -2.05 2.03 6.26
C GLU A 56 -2.57 3.46 6.44
N LEU A 57 -1.87 4.38 5.84
CA LEU A 57 -2.14 5.81 5.93
C LEU A 57 -1.65 6.48 4.64
N LEU A 58 -2.40 7.43 4.12
CA LEU A 58 -1.96 8.21 2.96
C LEU A 58 -1.53 9.60 3.43
N PRO A 59 -0.23 9.94 3.38
CA PRO A 59 0.25 11.25 3.80
C PRO A 59 -0.35 12.37 2.92
N ALA A 60 -0.40 13.60 3.45
CA ALA A 60 -0.89 14.73 2.70
C ALA A 60 -0.06 14.96 1.42
N GLY A 61 -0.73 15.21 0.30
CA GLY A 61 -0.12 15.36 -1.01
C GLY A 61 0.19 14.04 -1.74
N TRP A 62 -0.21 12.89 -1.17
CA TRP A 62 -0.12 11.60 -1.84
C TRP A 62 -1.50 11.12 -2.29
N THR A 63 -1.54 10.48 -3.45
CA THR A 63 -2.76 9.87 -4.02
C THR A 63 -2.46 8.51 -4.61
N VAL A 64 -3.48 7.64 -4.62
CA VAL A 64 -3.35 6.30 -5.22
C VAL A 64 -3.68 6.38 -6.70
N SER A 65 -2.85 5.79 -7.53
CA SER A 65 -3.03 5.70 -8.98
C SER A 65 -2.69 4.31 -9.50
N ASP A 66 -3.05 4.02 -10.74
CA ASP A 66 -2.66 2.83 -11.51
C ASP A 66 -2.80 1.48 -10.77
N ILE A 67 -4.00 1.16 -10.29
CA ILE A 67 -4.25 -0.14 -9.69
C ILE A 67 -4.46 -1.19 -10.79
N PHE A 68 -3.69 -2.26 -10.72
CA PHE A 68 -3.75 -3.34 -11.70
C PHE A 68 -3.60 -4.70 -11.00
N VAL A 69 -4.52 -5.62 -11.27
CA VAL A 69 -4.51 -6.98 -10.71
C VAL A 69 -4.76 -7.99 -11.80
N ARG A 70 -3.87 -8.97 -11.93
CA ARG A 70 -4.00 -10.12 -12.83
C ARG A 70 -3.32 -11.34 -12.20
N ASN A 71 -3.60 -12.54 -12.72
CA ASN A 71 -2.96 -13.78 -12.25
C ASN A 71 -1.43 -13.64 -12.20
N GLY A 72 -0.87 -13.95 -11.04
CA GLY A 72 0.56 -13.91 -10.76
C GLY A 72 1.13 -12.55 -10.41
N ARG A 73 0.35 -11.45 -10.54
CA ARG A 73 0.85 -10.11 -10.27
C ARG A 73 -0.26 -9.14 -9.86
N ALA A 74 0.02 -8.36 -8.82
CA ALA A 74 -0.77 -7.18 -8.48
C ALA A 74 0.14 -5.97 -8.33
N ARG A 75 -0.32 -4.79 -8.71
CA ARG A 75 0.42 -3.54 -8.53
C ARG A 75 -0.53 -2.37 -8.29
N PHE A 76 -0.02 -1.38 -7.58
CA PHE A 76 -0.60 -0.04 -7.51
C PHE A 76 0.52 0.99 -7.44
N ALA A 77 0.21 2.23 -7.78
CA ALA A 77 1.15 3.33 -7.68
C ALA A 77 0.64 4.42 -6.74
N LEU A 78 1.58 5.16 -6.18
CA LEU A 78 1.33 6.37 -5.41
C LEU A 78 1.96 7.55 -6.16
N ASP A 79 1.14 8.57 -6.41
CA ASP A 79 1.57 9.86 -6.90
C ASP A 79 1.82 10.81 -5.73
N SER A 80 2.74 11.74 -5.88
CA SER A 80 3.01 12.76 -4.88
C SER A 80 3.12 14.14 -5.54
N ASP A 81 2.49 15.15 -4.93
CA ASP A 81 2.57 16.54 -5.36
C ASP A 81 4.00 17.12 -5.26
N ARG A 82 4.85 16.52 -4.41
CA ARG A 82 6.23 16.99 -4.16
C ARG A 82 7.27 16.28 -5.02
N VAL A 83 7.12 14.97 -5.23
CA VAL A 83 8.15 14.17 -5.92
C VAL A 83 7.67 13.55 -7.22
N GLY A 84 6.45 13.84 -7.63
CA GLY A 84 5.91 13.55 -8.95
C GLY A 84 4.96 12.37 -9.05
N PRO A 85 4.42 12.12 -10.24
CA PRO A 85 3.58 10.97 -10.52
C PRO A 85 4.39 9.67 -10.48
N HIS A 86 3.71 8.57 -10.12
CA HIS A 86 4.32 7.24 -9.94
C HIS A 86 5.57 7.29 -9.05
N ALA A 87 5.53 8.15 -8.03
CA ALA A 87 6.63 8.30 -7.07
C ALA A 87 6.98 6.95 -6.41
N VAL A 88 5.99 6.10 -6.20
CA VAL A 88 6.16 4.74 -5.73
C VAL A 88 5.26 3.81 -6.55
N GLU A 89 5.84 2.75 -7.13
CA GLU A 89 5.09 1.61 -7.64
C GLU A 89 5.27 0.43 -6.70
N VAL A 90 4.19 -0.08 -6.14
CA VAL A 90 4.15 -1.27 -5.29
C VAL A 90 3.74 -2.46 -6.14
N VAL A 91 4.58 -3.48 -6.19
CA VAL A 91 4.35 -4.68 -7.01
C VAL A 91 4.42 -5.92 -6.13
N LEU A 92 3.35 -6.70 -6.11
CA LEU A 92 3.28 -8.02 -5.50
C LEU A 92 3.41 -9.09 -6.58
N GLU A 93 4.37 -9.99 -6.41
CA GLU A 93 4.63 -11.13 -7.29
C GLU A 93 5.05 -12.35 -6.47
N ARG A 94 5.01 -13.52 -7.09
CA ARG A 94 5.49 -14.75 -6.43
C ARG A 94 6.99 -14.71 -6.14
N PHE A 95 7.76 -14.11 -7.03
CA PHE A 95 9.23 -13.99 -6.91
C PHE A 95 9.66 -12.61 -7.35
N CYS A 96 10.68 -12.04 -6.67
CA CYS A 96 11.38 -10.84 -7.12
C CYS A 96 12.68 -11.22 -7.81
N THR A 97 12.98 -10.52 -8.89
CA THR A 97 14.33 -10.52 -9.46
C THR A 97 15.15 -9.49 -8.70
N LEU A 98 16.04 -9.96 -7.83
CA LEU A 98 16.93 -9.09 -7.05
C LEU A 98 18.16 -8.76 -7.90
N GLY A 99 18.47 -7.46 -8.06
CA GLY A 99 19.69 -6.97 -8.69
C GLY A 99 20.87 -6.93 -7.71
N LYS A 100 21.64 -5.83 -7.75
CA LYS A 100 22.70 -5.57 -6.76
C LYS A 100 22.11 -4.97 -5.49
N VAL A 101 21.61 -5.82 -4.60
CA VAL A 101 20.89 -5.41 -3.41
C VAL A 101 21.74 -5.50 -2.16
N THR A 102 21.50 -4.63 -1.21
CA THR A 102 22.02 -4.71 0.16
C THR A 102 20.91 -5.18 1.10
N ARG A 103 21.18 -6.20 1.89
CA ARG A 103 20.24 -6.64 2.94
C ARG A 103 20.25 -5.62 4.09
N VAL A 104 19.06 -5.22 4.53
CA VAL A 104 18.85 -4.29 5.65
C VAL A 104 17.89 -4.90 6.67
N PRO A 105 17.85 -4.42 7.92
CA PRO A 105 16.84 -4.82 8.89
C PRO A 105 15.44 -4.59 8.33
N SER A 106 14.55 -5.57 8.52
CA SER A 106 13.14 -5.41 8.12
C SER A 106 12.33 -4.75 9.22
N ASP A 107 11.49 -3.83 8.84
CA ASP A 107 10.49 -3.16 9.66
C ASP A 107 9.15 -3.92 9.73
N HIS A 108 9.02 -5.00 8.93
CA HIS A 108 7.82 -5.85 8.91
C HIS A 108 8.14 -7.29 9.34
N PRO A 109 7.47 -7.82 10.38
CA PRO A 109 7.67 -9.18 10.85
C PRO A 109 7.45 -10.22 9.74
N GLY A 110 8.24 -11.29 9.75
CA GLY A 110 8.11 -12.39 8.78
C GLY A 110 8.66 -12.07 7.39
N THR A 111 9.29 -10.90 7.19
CA THR A 111 9.87 -10.49 5.91
C THR A 111 11.39 -10.32 5.98
N ARG A 112 12.06 -10.48 4.84
CA ARG A 112 13.47 -10.11 4.63
C ARG A 112 13.51 -8.90 3.72
N ARG A 113 14.15 -7.82 4.15
CA ARG A 113 14.21 -6.57 3.42
C ARG A 113 15.55 -6.40 2.72
N TYR A 114 15.50 -5.92 1.49
CA TYR A 114 16.66 -5.58 0.68
C TYR A 114 16.45 -4.21 0.05
N GLN A 115 17.54 -3.49 -0.20
CA GLN A 115 17.51 -2.17 -0.83
C GLN A 115 18.48 -2.10 -2.00
N GLU A 116 18.11 -1.34 -3.01
CA GLU A 116 18.94 -1.00 -4.17
C GLU A 116 18.80 0.49 -4.46
N VAL A 117 19.93 1.18 -4.57
CA VAL A 117 20.00 2.53 -5.13
C VAL A 117 20.37 2.39 -6.60
N ILE A 118 19.44 2.73 -7.49
CA ILE A 118 19.64 2.58 -8.93
C ILE A 118 20.36 3.80 -9.50
N SER A 119 19.91 5.01 -9.16
CA SER A 119 20.57 6.26 -9.56
C SER A 119 20.19 7.41 -8.65
N ILE A 120 21.12 8.34 -8.49
CA ILE A 120 20.91 9.65 -7.88
C ILE A 120 21.43 10.68 -8.87
N GLU A 121 20.52 11.55 -9.36
CA GLU A 121 20.86 12.70 -10.21
C GLU A 121 20.75 13.94 -9.35
N PRO A 122 21.88 14.56 -8.94
CA PRO A 122 21.87 15.71 -8.04
C PRO A 122 20.93 16.84 -8.53
N GLY A 123 20.07 17.34 -7.63
CA GLY A 123 19.10 18.39 -7.92
C GLY A 123 17.93 17.98 -8.82
N ARG A 124 17.80 16.70 -9.21
CA ARG A 124 16.81 16.27 -10.21
C ARG A 124 16.01 15.03 -9.85
N ARG A 125 16.68 13.90 -9.55
CA ARG A 125 15.98 12.62 -9.50
C ARG A 125 16.68 11.61 -8.59
N TYR A 126 15.87 10.87 -7.86
CA TYR A 126 16.28 9.67 -7.15
C TYR A 126 15.51 8.47 -7.68
N ARG A 127 16.20 7.37 -7.98
CA ARG A 127 15.60 6.08 -8.28
C ARG A 127 16.19 5.00 -7.40
N GLY A 128 15.33 4.15 -6.87
CA GLY A 128 15.71 3.02 -6.03
C GLY A 128 14.64 1.95 -5.98
N ALA A 129 14.95 0.86 -5.30
CA ALA A 129 14.01 -0.19 -5.02
C ALA A 129 14.17 -0.73 -3.60
N VAL A 130 13.05 -1.10 -2.99
CA VAL A 130 13.01 -1.83 -1.72
C VAL A 130 12.24 -3.12 -1.97
N TYR A 131 12.82 -4.24 -1.54
CA TYR A 131 12.23 -5.56 -1.72
C TYR A 131 11.92 -6.16 -0.36
N TYR A 132 10.71 -6.68 -0.21
CA TYR A 132 10.29 -7.47 0.95
C TYR A 132 10.00 -8.89 0.47
N VAL A 133 10.86 -9.83 0.88
CA VAL A 133 10.75 -11.25 0.52
C VAL A 133 10.19 -12.02 1.71
N PHE A 134 9.16 -12.81 1.48
CA PHE A 134 8.47 -13.61 2.49
C PHE A 134 7.99 -14.93 1.90
N PRO A 135 7.49 -15.89 2.70
CA PRO A 135 7.02 -17.17 2.18
C PRO A 135 5.96 -17.01 1.09
N GLY A 136 6.23 -17.60 -0.06
CA GLY A 136 5.34 -17.63 -1.21
C GLY A 136 5.14 -16.34 -1.98
N GLY A 137 5.90 -15.27 -1.66
CA GLY A 137 5.75 -14.00 -2.34
C GLY A 137 6.90 -13.02 -2.13
N CYS A 138 6.84 -11.96 -2.90
CA CYS A 138 7.72 -10.82 -2.79
C CYS A 138 6.99 -9.54 -3.16
N VAL A 139 7.26 -8.47 -2.43
CA VAL A 139 6.81 -7.13 -2.77
C VAL A 139 8.00 -6.25 -3.10
N THR A 140 7.90 -5.54 -4.22
CA THR A 140 8.88 -4.53 -4.64
C THR A 140 8.24 -3.15 -4.54
N TYR A 141 8.88 -2.23 -3.81
CA TYR A 141 8.62 -0.80 -3.89
C TYR A 141 9.63 -0.20 -4.85
N ARG A 142 9.18 0.22 -6.05
CA ARG A 142 10.00 0.96 -7.00
C ARG A 142 9.81 2.44 -6.74
N LEU A 143 10.90 3.12 -6.46
CA LEU A 143 10.93 4.52 -6.09
C LEU A 143 11.45 5.35 -7.27
N ASP A 144 10.72 6.40 -7.63
CA ASP A 144 11.07 7.32 -8.71
C ASP A 144 10.69 8.75 -8.30
N PHE A 145 11.57 9.40 -7.55
CA PHE A 145 11.36 10.75 -7.06
C PHE A 145 11.96 11.76 -8.04
N ARG A 146 11.16 12.70 -8.51
CA ARG A 146 11.60 13.82 -9.32
C ARG A 146 12.26 14.92 -8.46
N SER A 147 13.08 14.50 -7.53
CA SER A 147 13.86 15.30 -6.60
C SER A 147 15.01 14.44 -6.11
N ASP A 148 16.12 15.04 -5.72
CA ASP A 148 17.22 14.36 -5.03
C ASP A 148 16.99 14.29 -3.51
N GLU A 149 16.01 15.02 -2.98
CA GLU A 149 15.56 14.86 -1.60
C GLU A 149 14.89 13.49 -1.44
N GLN A 150 15.48 12.64 -0.61
CA GLN A 150 15.01 11.27 -0.39
C GLN A 150 14.45 11.05 1.02
N ALA A 151 15.02 11.75 2.02
CA ALA A 151 14.77 11.42 3.42
C ALA A 151 13.29 11.52 3.79
N ARG A 152 12.66 12.63 3.45
CA ARG A 152 11.24 12.86 3.74
C ARG A 152 10.31 11.95 2.94
N PRO A 153 10.41 11.83 1.60
CA PRO A 153 9.57 10.92 0.84
C PRO A 153 9.73 9.46 1.26
N LEU A 154 10.95 8.99 1.58
CA LEU A 154 11.16 7.63 2.07
C LEU A 154 10.49 7.38 3.42
N THR A 155 10.53 8.36 4.34
CA THR A 155 9.82 8.28 5.61
C THR A 155 8.31 8.24 5.39
N GLU A 156 7.78 9.10 4.52
CA GLU A 156 6.36 9.13 4.17
C GLU A 156 5.89 7.79 3.57
N VAL A 157 6.67 7.20 2.66
CA VAL A 157 6.40 5.88 2.07
C VAL A 157 6.41 4.78 3.13
N SER A 158 7.38 4.80 4.05
CA SER A 158 7.48 3.84 5.16
C SER A 158 6.27 3.91 6.11
N LEU A 159 5.68 5.09 6.29
CA LEU A 159 4.47 5.27 7.09
C LEU A 159 3.18 4.95 6.31
N ALA A 160 3.22 5.13 4.99
CA ALA A 160 2.06 4.95 4.12
C ALA A 160 1.76 3.48 3.84
N LEU A 161 2.79 2.66 3.72
CA LEU A 161 2.71 1.29 3.24
C LEU A 161 3.00 0.29 4.35
N GLY A 162 2.17 -0.72 4.44
CA GLY A 162 2.31 -1.83 5.36
C GLY A 162 1.94 -3.16 4.72
N PHE A 163 1.77 -4.15 5.57
CA PHE A 163 1.37 -5.50 5.18
C PHE A 163 0.22 -6.00 6.04
N ILE A 164 -0.63 -6.79 5.41
CA ILE A 164 -1.63 -7.61 6.09
C ILE A 164 -1.34 -9.07 5.77
N SER A 165 -1.48 -9.96 6.77
CA SER A 165 -1.28 -11.38 6.51
C SER A 165 -2.41 -11.95 5.64
N ARG A 166 -2.08 -12.96 4.83
CA ARG A 166 -3.10 -13.68 4.08
C ARG A 166 -4.14 -14.34 4.98
N ASP A 167 -3.74 -14.75 6.18
CA ASP A 167 -4.64 -15.36 7.15
C ASP A 167 -5.67 -14.37 7.69
N ASP A 168 -5.25 -13.14 7.99
CA ASP A 168 -6.18 -12.06 8.40
C ASP A 168 -7.17 -11.72 7.28
N VAL A 169 -6.71 -11.72 6.02
CA VAL A 169 -7.60 -11.50 4.86
C VAL A 169 -8.59 -12.66 4.71
N ARG A 170 -8.15 -13.90 4.94
CA ARG A 170 -9.02 -15.09 4.90
C ARG A 170 -10.10 -15.02 5.97
N GLU A 171 -9.72 -14.68 7.19
CA GLU A 171 -10.65 -14.48 8.30
C GLU A 171 -11.67 -13.38 7.97
N THR A 172 -11.20 -12.22 7.49
CA THR A 172 -12.06 -11.11 7.08
C THR A 172 -13.08 -11.52 6.01
N VAL A 173 -12.67 -12.29 4.99
CA VAL A 173 -13.57 -12.77 3.92
C VAL A 173 -14.62 -13.73 4.51
N SER A 174 -14.19 -14.66 5.36
CA SER A 174 -15.09 -15.62 6.02
C SER A 174 -16.13 -14.91 6.89
N ASP A 175 -15.70 -13.99 7.72
CA ASP A 175 -16.58 -13.25 8.63
C ASP A 175 -17.57 -12.38 7.89
N TYR A 176 -17.10 -11.65 6.86
CA TYR A 176 -17.96 -10.77 6.06
C TYR A 176 -19.03 -11.52 5.29
N THR A 177 -18.75 -12.73 4.87
CA THR A 177 -19.64 -13.55 4.06
C THR A 177 -20.34 -14.65 4.87
N HIS A 178 -20.21 -14.63 6.19
CA HIS A 178 -20.73 -15.69 7.08
C HIS A 178 -20.29 -17.08 6.65
N GLY A 179 -19.02 -17.22 6.22
CA GLY A 179 -18.43 -18.47 5.74
C GLY A 179 -18.84 -18.93 4.33
N GLN A 180 -19.66 -18.13 3.61
CA GLN A 180 -20.09 -18.47 2.26
C GLN A 180 -18.98 -18.36 1.20
N LEU A 181 -18.05 -17.43 1.38
CA LEU A 181 -16.88 -17.29 0.53
C LEU A 181 -15.61 -17.62 1.32
N ARG A 182 -14.67 -18.23 0.64
CA ARG A 182 -13.34 -18.53 1.18
C ARG A 182 -12.28 -18.03 0.23
N LEU A 183 -11.23 -17.47 0.80
CA LEU A 183 -10.04 -17.15 0.02
C LEU A 183 -9.39 -18.48 -0.38
N ASP A 184 -9.03 -18.63 -1.67
CA ASP A 184 -8.36 -19.82 -2.15
C ASP A 184 -7.12 -20.12 -1.31
N PRO A 185 -6.88 -21.38 -0.92
CA PRO A 185 -5.66 -21.77 -0.26
C PRO A 185 -4.46 -21.45 -1.18
N PRO A 186 -3.27 -21.20 -0.62
CA PRO A 186 -2.07 -21.10 -1.43
C PRO A 186 -1.95 -22.39 -2.26
N SER A 187 -1.61 -22.23 -3.54
CA SER A 187 -1.39 -23.39 -4.41
C SER A 187 -0.41 -24.34 -3.71
N ALA A 188 -0.87 -25.56 -3.35
CA ALA A 188 -0.03 -26.55 -2.76
C ALA A 188 1.07 -26.89 -3.78
N GLY A 189 2.29 -26.47 -3.50
CA GLY A 189 3.43 -26.82 -4.31
C GLY A 189 4.12 -25.64 -4.96
N ALA A 190 4.98 -25.04 -4.18
CA ALA A 190 6.32 -24.71 -4.62
C ALA A 190 7.19 -24.54 -3.39
N PRO A 191 8.26 -25.35 -3.30
CA PRO A 191 9.28 -25.15 -2.30
C PRO A 191 9.96 -23.80 -2.45
#